data_a9d944a9d7d5e6772534b8fd5d25406c
#
_entry.id   a9d944a9d7d5e6772534b8fd5d25406c
#
_cell.length_a   1.000
_cell.length_b   1.000
_cell.length_c   1.000
_cell.angle_alpha   90.00
_cell.angle_beta   90.00
_cell.angle_gamma   90.00
#
_symmetry.space_group_name_H-M   'P 1'
#
loop_
_entity.id
_entity.type
_entity.pdbx_description
1 polymer ?
#
loop_
_entity_poly.entity_id
_entity_poly.type
_entity_poly.pdbx_seq_one_letter_code
_entity_poly.pdbx_strand_id
1 'polypeptide(L)'
;LCVTILVPLYSASAHAAIEPYKKLLVVGDSLSAAYNLAEEQGWVALLAKRLQERESGYQAINASVGGATSAAALQRLPSLLDLHKPALVILEMGANDGLQGKPVSYISANLKHLIELCLARGIRVVMVGIQLPPNYGKRYTAPFYNQYAQLAEKYQLPLVPFLLEGVAGNNA
;
A
#
# COMPACT_ATOMS: atom_id res chain seq x y z
N LEU A 1 56.95 -17.36 37.82
CA LEU A 1 56.13 -18.06 36.78
C LEU A 1 54.92 -17.17 36.42
N CYS A 2 55.00 -16.49 35.27
CA CYS A 2 53.81 -15.71 34.72
C CYS A 2 52.99 -16.62 33.81
N VAL A 3 51.77 -16.89 34.21
CA VAL A 3 50.80 -17.63 33.37
C VAL A 3 50.00 -16.62 32.58
N THR A 4 50.25 -16.53 31.27
CA THR A 4 49.47 -15.70 30.33
C THR A 4 48.23 -16.47 29.90
N ILE A 5 47.05 -16.05 30.36
CA ILE A 5 45.76 -16.63 29.93
C ILE A 5 45.40 -15.99 28.60
N LEU A 6 45.43 -16.75 27.50
CA LEU A 6 44.93 -16.37 26.21
C LEU A 6 43.40 -16.56 26.23
N VAL A 7 42.66 -15.47 26.18
CA VAL A 7 41.19 -15.50 26.00
C VAL A 7 40.90 -15.50 24.51
N PRO A 8 40.22 -16.51 23.95
CA PRO A 8 39.87 -16.50 22.55
C PRO A 8 38.73 -15.48 22.30
N LEU A 9 38.98 -14.48 21.43
CA LEU A 9 37.98 -13.58 20.90
C LEU A 9 37.10 -14.37 19.92
N TYR A 10 35.92 -14.78 20.38
CA TYR A 10 34.87 -15.27 19.49
C TYR A 10 34.27 -14.08 18.74
N SER A 11 34.68 -13.92 17.49
CA SER A 11 33.99 -13.02 16.52
C SER A 11 32.63 -13.62 16.19
N ALA A 12 31.59 -13.11 16.80
CA ALA A 12 30.21 -13.42 16.39
C ALA A 12 29.95 -12.75 15.04
N SER A 13 30.11 -13.52 13.97
CA SER A 13 29.61 -13.11 12.65
C SER A 13 28.11 -13.01 12.74
N ALA A 14 27.59 -11.78 12.78
CA ALA A 14 26.17 -11.52 12.60
C ALA A 14 25.82 -11.95 11.18
N HIS A 15 25.30 -13.17 11.01
CA HIS A 15 24.62 -13.58 9.80
C HIS A 15 23.38 -12.69 9.70
N ALA A 16 23.43 -11.69 8.79
CA ALA A 16 22.23 -11.00 8.35
C ALA A 16 21.32 -12.09 7.76
N ALA A 17 20.22 -12.38 8.46
CA ALA A 17 19.21 -13.31 7.96
C ALA A 17 18.76 -12.78 6.60
N ILE A 18 19.02 -13.54 5.55
CA ILE A 18 18.48 -13.25 4.21
C ILE A 18 16.98 -13.42 4.37
N GLU A 19 16.25 -12.30 4.36
CA GLU A 19 14.79 -12.34 4.37
C GLU A 19 14.35 -13.10 3.11
N PRO A 20 13.74 -14.28 3.24
CA PRO A 20 13.47 -15.16 2.11
C PRO A 20 12.45 -14.57 1.13
N TYR A 21 11.71 -13.54 1.55
CA TYR A 21 10.64 -12.93 0.76
C TYR A 21 10.83 -11.41 0.61
N LYS A 22 10.51 -10.91 -0.58
CA LYS A 22 10.36 -9.48 -0.82
C LYS A 22 9.06 -8.99 -0.17
N LYS A 23 9.10 -7.91 0.57
CA LYS A 23 7.91 -7.35 1.21
C LYS A 23 7.08 -6.56 0.20
N LEU A 24 5.77 -6.83 0.20
CA LEU A 24 4.74 -6.09 -0.51
C LEU A 24 3.89 -5.38 0.55
N LEU A 25 3.93 -4.05 0.59
CA LEU A 25 3.19 -3.25 1.55
C LEU A 25 1.90 -2.73 0.92
N VAL A 26 0.76 -2.97 1.55
CA VAL A 26 -0.52 -2.37 1.17
C VAL A 26 -0.78 -1.17 2.05
N VAL A 27 -0.94 -0.01 1.42
CA VAL A 27 -1.32 1.25 2.07
C VAL A 27 -2.67 1.66 1.53
N GLY A 28 -3.69 1.50 2.38
CA GLY A 28 -5.07 1.70 2.02
C GLY A 28 -5.94 2.20 3.18
N ASP A 29 -7.21 2.29 2.92
CA ASP A 29 -8.22 2.68 3.90
C ASP A 29 -9.09 1.49 4.37
N SER A 30 -10.37 1.71 4.64
CA SER A 30 -11.30 0.68 5.12
C SER A 30 -11.52 -0.46 4.11
N LEU A 31 -11.41 -0.19 2.81
CA LEU A 31 -11.56 -1.21 1.78
C LEU A 31 -10.43 -2.24 1.83
N SER A 32 -9.24 -1.81 2.20
CA SER A 32 -8.07 -2.68 2.34
C SER A 32 -7.88 -3.19 3.78
N ALA A 33 -8.47 -2.51 4.78
CA ALA A 33 -8.38 -2.92 6.19
C ALA A 33 -9.39 -4.01 6.58
N ALA A 34 -10.11 -4.61 5.63
CA ALA A 34 -11.16 -5.61 5.87
C ALA A 34 -12.29 -5.11 6.80
N TYR A 35 -12.67 -3.83 6.68
CA TYR A 35 -13.71 -3.25 7.54
C TYR A 35 -15.03 -4.03 7.42
N ASN A 36 -15.64 -4.40 8.55
CA ASN A 36 -16.83 -5.24 8.67
C ASN A 36 -16.70 -6.67 8.08
N LEU A 37 -15.48 -7.16 7.88
CA LEU A 37 -15.19 -8.52 7.48
C LEU A 37 -14.27 -9.18 8.50
N ALA A 38 -14.26 -10.50 8.57
CA ALA A 38 -13.17 -11.21 9.23
C ALA A 38 -11.87 -10.93 8.44
N GLU A 39 -10.74 -10.79 9.14
CA GLU A 39 -9.47 -10.36 8.53
C GLU A 39 -9.08 -11.24 7.33
N GLU A 40 -9.26 -12.56 7.45
CA GLU A 40 -8.97 -13.56 6.42
C GLU A 40 -9.88 -13.46 5.20
N GLN A 41 -11.01 -12.77 5.27
CA GLN A 41 -11.93 -12.51 4.16
C GLN A 41 -11.57 -11.24 3.39
N GLY A 42 -10.71 -10.40 3.95
CA GLY A 42 -10.23 -9.19 3.28
C GLY A 42 -9.37 -9.51 2.06
N TRP A 43 -9.48 -8.69 1.01
CA TRP A 43 -8.75 -8.92 -0.22
C TRP A 43 -7.22 -8.97 -0.03
N VAL A 44 -6.67 -8.27 0.95
CA VAL A 44 -5.23 -8.30 1.24
C VAL A 44 -4.80 -9.65 1.80
N ALA A 45 -5.62 -10.25 2.68
CA ALA A 45 -5.36 -11.60 3.20
C ALA A 45 -5.48 -12.64 2.08
N LEU A 46 -6.49 -12.52 1.22
CA LEU A 46 -6.64 -13.38 0.03
C LEU A 46 -5.47 -13.24 -0.94
N LEU A 47 -4.96 -12.01 -1.13
CA LEU A 47 -3.75 -11.77 -1.92
C LEU A 47 -2.53 -12.44 -1.27
N ALA A 48 -2.35 -12.29 0.05
CA ALA A 48 -1.25 -12.91 0.77
C ALA A 48 -1.24 -14.44 0.59
N LYS A 49 -2.41 -15.08 0.75
CA LYS A 49 -2.59 -16.51 0.52
C LYS A 49 -2.21 -16.89 -0.92
N ARG A 50 -2.69 -16.16 -1.92
CA ARG A 50 -2.41 -16.42 -3.33
C ARG A 50 -0.93 -16.23 -3.69
N LEU A 51 -0.26 -15.24 -3.09
CA LEU A 51 1.18 -15.04 -3.27
C LEU A 51 1.98 -16.20 -2.71
N GLN A 52 1.57 -16.75 -1.57
CA GLN A 52 2.18 -17.93 -0.95
C GLN A 52 1.95 -19.19 -1.80
N GLU A 53 0.70 -19.47 -2.20
CA GLU A 53 0.34 -20.63 -3.04
C GLU A 53 1.08 -20.65 -4.39
N ARG A 54 1.43 -19.46 -4.92
CA ARG A 54 2.17 -19.33 -6.19
C ARG A 54 3.68 -19.24 -6.01
N GLU A 55 4.19 -19.39 -4.79
CA GLU A 55 5.62 -19.25 -4.49
C GLU A 55 6.23 -17.98 -5.10
N SER A 56 5.49 -16.89 -5.04
CA SER A 56 5.80 -15.64 -5.76
C SER A 56 7.07 -14.94 -5.30
N GLY A 57 7.63 -15.35 -4.17
CA GLY A 57 8.75 -14.68 -3.52
C GLY A 57 8.36 -13.35 -2.84
N TYR A 58 7.04 -13.08 -2.68
CA TYR A 58 6.52 -11.91 -1.97
C TYR A 58 5.76 -12.29 -0.71
N GLN A 59 5.91 -11.46 0.33
CA GLN A 59 5.09 -11.47 1.54
C GLN A 59 4.28 -10.17 1.59
N ALA A 60 2.95 -10.27 1.65
CA ALA A 60 2.08 -9.12 1.80
C ALA A 60 2.01 -8.67 3.27
N ILE A 61 2.07 -7.36 3.48
CA ILE A 61 1.91 -6.67 4.77
C ILE A 61 0.80 -5.66 4.61
N ASN A 62 -0.26 -5.79 5.39
CA ASN A 62 -1.36 -4.84 5.39
C ASN A 62 -1.11 -3.71 6.39
N ALA A 63 -0.86 -2.50 5.89
CA ALA A 63 -0.71 -1.29 6.69
C ALA A 63 -1.89 -0.32 6.52
N SER A 64 -3.02 -0.84 6.03
CA SER A 64 -4.24 -0.05 5.80
C SER A 64 -4.92 0.31 7.11
N VAL A 65 -5.61 1.46 7.14
CA VAL A 65 -6.32 1.94 8.33
C VAL A 65 -7.70 2.44 7.92
N GLY A 66 -8.73 1.88 8.55
CA GLY A 66 -10.10 2.32 8.34
C GLY A 66 -10.27 3.82 8.54
N GLY A 67 -10.96 4.49 7.60
CA GLY A 67 -11.19 5.94 7.66
C GLY A 67 -9.98 6.81 7.27
N ALA A 68 -8.83 6.23 6.92
CA ALA A 68 -7.65 7.01 6.58
C ALA A 68 -7.88 7.85 5.32
N THR A 69 -7.45 9.12 5.38
CA THR A 69 -7.38 10.02 4.24
C THR A 69 -6.00 9.96 3.57
N SER A 70 -5.89 10.52 2.36
CA SER A 70 -4.62 10.64 1.66
C SER A 70 -3.56 11.41 2.48
N ALA A 71 -3.97 12.44 3.23
CA ALA A 71 -3.09 13.19 4.13
C ALA A 71 -2.61 12.35 5.31
N ALA A 72 -3.50 11.53 5.91
CA ALA A 72 -3.11 10.62 6.99
C ALA A 72 -2.12 9.56 6.49
N ALA A 73 -2.31 9.04 5.27
CA ALA A 73 -1.36 8.12 4.65
C ALA A 73 0.01 8.77 4.44
N LEU A 74 0.06 10.05 3.99
CA LEU A 74 1.32 10.80 3.82
C LEU A 74 2.11 10.93 5.12
N GLN A 75 1.44 11.16 6.24
CA GLN A 75 2.10 11.26 7.55
C GLN A 75 2.73 9.93 7.99
N ARG A 76 2.09 8.81 7.67
CA ARG A 76 2.51 7.47 8.11
C ARG A 76 3.51 6.81 7.18
N LEU A 77 3.42 7.10 5.88
CA LEU A 77 4.17 6.38 4.85
C LEU A 77 5.69 6.35 5.08
N PRO A 78 6.38 7.46 5.44
CA PRO A 78 7.82 7.43 5.67
C PRO A 78 8.25 6.38 6.69
N SER A 79 7.60 6.37 7.86
CA SER A 79 7.88 5.39 8.92
C SER A 79 7.56 3.95 8.50
N LEU A 80 6.50 3.74 7.72
CA LEU A 80 6.15 2.42 7.19
C LEU A 80 7.20 1.91 6.21
N LEU A 81 7.71 2.79 5.33
CA LEU A 81 8.76 2.43 4.37
C LEU A 81 10.07 2.09 5.09
N ASP A 82 10.42 2.85 6.14
CA ASP A 82 11.64 2.63 6.93
C ASP A 82 11.56 1.33 7.74
N LEU A 83 10.39 1.02 8.33
CA LEU A 83 10.13 -0.17 9.12
C LEU A 83 10.12 -1.45 8.28
N HIS A 84 9.37 -1.41 7.18
CA HIS A 84 9.11 -2.62 6.40
C HIS A 84 10.09 -2.82 5.25
N LYS A 85 10.72 -1.76 4.74
CA LYS A 85 11.63 -1.75 3.58
C LYS A 85 11.04 -2.54 2.40
N PRO A 86 9.81 -2.19 1.95
CA PRO A 86 9.11 -2.98 0.94
C PRO A 86 9.79 -2.85 -0.42
N ALA A 87 9.72 -3.91 -1.24
CA ALA A 87 10.11 -3.87 -2.64
C ALA A 87 8.97 -3.36 -3.55
N LEU A 88 7.74 -3.38 -3.03
CA LEU A 88 6.52 -2.98 -3.74
C LEU A 88 5.51 -2.39 -2.76
N VAL A 89 4.87 -1.29 -3.13
CA VAL A 89 3.72 -0.71 -2.44
C VAL A 89 2.49 -0.82 -3.34
N ILE A 90 1.39 -1.35 -2.81
CA ILE A 90 0.06 -1.18 -3.39
C ILE A 90 -0.58 0.01 -2.68
N LEU A 91 -0.96 1.02 -3.47
CA LEU A 91 -1.53 2.27 -2.99
C LEU A 91 -3.01 2.36 -3.34
N GLU A 92 -3.87 2.18 -2.33
CA GLU A 92 -5.33 2.26 -2.40
C GLU A 92 -5.78 3.38 -1.45
N MET A 93 -5.86 4.62 -1.92
CA MET A 93 -6.12 5.79 -1.09
C MET A 93 -6.96 6.84 -1.81
N GLY A 94 -7.74 7.59 -1.04
CA GLY A 94 -8.49 8.75 -1.52
C GLY A 94 -10.00 8.63 -1.36
N ALA A 95 -10.56 7.45 -1.04
CA ALA A 95 -12.00 7.29 -0.86
C ALA A 95 -12.54 8.25 0.21
N ASN A 96 -11.91 8.27 1.39
CA ASN A 96 -12.37 9.10 2.50
C ASN A 96 -12.24 10.61 2.20
N ASP A 97 -11.23 11.02 1.46
CA ASP A 97 -11.12 12.41 0.98
C ASP A 97 -12.30 12.74 0.04
N GLY A 98 -12.58 11.83 -0.90
CA GLY A 98 -13.68 11.97 -1.85
C GLY A 98 -15.06 12.00 -1.16
N LEU A 99 -15.29 11.11 -0.19
CA LEU A 99 -16.53 11.08 0.61
C LEU A 99 -16.71 12.34 1.46
N GLN A 100 -15.61 13.00 1.86
CA GLN A 100 -15.61 14.30 2.55
C GLN A 100 -15.76 15.50 1.59
N GLY A 101 -15.84 15.28 0.27
CA GLY A 101 -15.94 16.34 -0.73
C GLY A 101 -14.67 17.18 -0.87
N LYS A 102 -13.51 16.66 -0.52
CA LYS A 102 -12.23 17.38 -0.71
C LYS A 102 -12.01 17.67 -2.19
N PRO A 103 -11.38 18.82 -2.54
CA PRO A 103 -11.04 19.10 -3.92
C PRO A 103 -10.21 17.98 -4.55
N VAL A 104 -10.55 17.56 -5.76
CA VAL A 104 -9.81 16.48 -6.47
C VAL A 104 -8.34 16.85 -6.65
N SER A 105 -8.03 18.13 -6.89
CA SER A 105 -6.64 18.61 -6.97
C SER A 105 -5.85 18.40 -5.67
N TYR A 106 -6.49 18.54 -4.52
CA TYR A 106 -5.88 18.25 -3.22
C TYR A 106 -5.58 16.75 -3.07
N ILE A 107 -6.56 15.90 -3.39
CA ILE A 107 -6.40 14.45 -3.34
C ILE A 107 -5.28 14.00 -4.28
N SER A 108 -5.30 14.49 -5.52
CA SER A 108 -4.30 14.19 -6.54
C SER A 108 -2.89 14.63 -6.11
N ALA A 109 -2.75 15.78 -5.45
CA ALA A 109 -1.47 16.23 -4.92
C ALA A 109 -0.93 15.29 -3.85
N ASN A 110 -1.78 14.83 -2.93
CA ASN A 110 -1.40 13.88 -1.89
C ASN A 110 -1.03 12.51 -2.48
N LEU A 111 -1.83 11.98 -3.40
CA LEU A 111 -1.51 10.72 -4.10
C LEU A 111 -0.18 10.82 -4.85
N LYS A 112 0.06 11.95 -5.53
CA LYS A 112 1.34 12.24 -6.17
C LYS A 112 2.50 12.15 -5.18
N HIS A 113 2.41 12.80 -4.02
CA HIS A 113 3.46 12.77 -3.01
C HIS A 113 3.69 11.36 -2.46
N LEU A 114 2.63 10.56 -2.23
CA LEU A 114 2.76 9.16 -1.81
C LEU A 114 3.54 8.34 -2.84
N ILE A 115 3.24 8.51 -4.13
CA ILE A 115 3.96 7.86 -5.23
C ILE A 115 5.44 8.28 -5.22
N GLU A 116 5.70 9.60 -5.18
CA GLU A 116 7.06 10.15 -5.23
C GLU A 116 7.92 9.70 -4.04
N LEU A 117 7.36 9.59 -2.83
CA LEU A 117 8.04 9.06 -1.65
C LEU A 117 8.49 7.60 -1.84
N CYS A 118 7.69 6.78 -2.51
CA CYS A 118 8.05 5.40 -2.82
C CYS A 118 9.13 5.35 -3.91
N LEU A 119 8.92 6.05 -5.03
CA LEU A 119 9.83 6.03 -6.17
C LEU A 119 11.22 6.59 -5.81
N ALA A 120 11.29 7.64 -4.98
CA ALA A 120 12.56 8.21 -4.49
C ALA A 120 13.39 7.20 -3.67
N ARG A 121 12.77 6.13 -3.15
CA ARG A 121 13.44 5.03 -2.45
C ARG A 121 13.67 3.79 -3.33
N GLY A 122 13.42 3.90 -4.64
CA GLY A 122 13.51 2.76 -5.56
C GLY A 122 12.41 1.70 -5.37
N ILE A 123 11.33 2.05 -4.67
CA ILE A 123 10.22 1.14 -4.38
C ILE A 123 9.20 1.22 -5.50
N ARG A 124 8.81 0.07 -6.05
CA ARG A 124 7.77 0.00 -7.08
C ARG A 124 6.40 0.31 -6.48
N VAL A 125 5.52 0.88 -7.30
CA VAL A 125 4.15 1.22 -6.89
C VAL A 125 3.17 0.59 -7.85
N VAL A 126 2.08 0.04 -7.31
CA VAL A 126 0.86 -0.32 -8.03
C VAL A 126 -0.24 0.59 -7.52
N MET A 127 -0.89 1.30 -8.43
CA MET A 127 -2.05 2.13 -8.11
C MET A 127 -3.32 1.30 -8.12
N VAL A 128 -4.21 1.59 -7.19
CA VAL A 128 -5.56 1.02 -7.15
C VAL A 128 -6.57 2.15 -7.22
N GLY A 129 -7.39 2.16 -8.26
CA GLY A 129 -8.42 3.15 -8.49
C GLY A 129 -9.66 2.89 -7.64
N ILE A 130 -10.34 3.98 -7.30
CA ILE A 130 -11.56 4.00 -6.49
C ILE A 130 -12.62 4.80 -7.23
N GLN A 131 -13.87 4.37 -7.10
CA GLN A 131 -15.03 5.13 -7.57
C GLN A 131 -15.87 5.58 -6.39
N LEU A 132 -16.39 6.80 -6.47
CA LEU A 132 -17.33 7.33 -5.50
C LEU A 132 -18.76 7.00 -5.91
N PRO A 133 -19.70 6.92 -4.95
CA PRO A 133 -21.12 6.77 -5.25
C PRO A 133 -21.63 7.87 -6.20
N PRO A 134 -22.55 7.55 -7.12
CA PRO A 134 -22.99 8.47 -8.17
C PRO A 134 -23.75 9.70 -7.65
N ASN A 135 -24.29 9.64 -6.43
CA ASN A 135 -24.98 10.76 -5.77
C ASN A 135 -24.08 11.97 -5.50
N TYR A 136 -22.74 11.84 -5.58
CA TYR A 136 -21.81 12.97 -5.53
C TYR A 136 -21.78 13.79 -6.82
N GLY A 137 -22.47 13.33 -7.87
CA GLY A 137 -22.62 14.01 -9.16
C GLY A 137 -21.38 13.87 -10.07
N LYS A 138 -21.66 13.76 -11.39
CA LYS A 138 -20.61 13.50 -12.41
C LYS A 138 -19.51 14.57 -12.44
N ARG A 139 -19.82 15.84 -12.11
CA ARG A 139 -18.82 16.92 -12.06
C ARG A 139 -17.69 16.66 -11.05
N TYR A 140 -17.99 15.89 -10.02
CA TYR A 140 -17.01 15.53 -8.99
C TYR A 140 -16.47 14.11 -9.20
N THR A 141 -17.35 13.13 -9.43
CA THR A 141 -16.95 11.72 -9.51
C THR A 141 -16.11 11.41 -10.73
N ALA A 142 -16.33 12.04 -11.88
CA ALA A 142 -15.53 11.78 -13.07
C ALA A 142 -14.06 12.23 -12.92
N PRO A 143 -13.73 13.49 -12.54
CA PRO A 143 -12.35 13.86 -12.30
C PRO A 143 -11.72 13.11 -11.11
N PHE A 144 -12.49 12.75 -10.07
CA PHE A 144 -12.02 11.91 -8.98
C PHE A 144 -11.55 10.54 -9.48
N TYR A 145 -12.32 9.88 -10.30
CA TYR A 145 -11.94 8.59 -10.87
C TYR A 145 -10.76 8.71 -11.85
N ASN A 146 -10.79 9.70 -12.73
CA ASN A 146 -9.79 9.86 -13.78
C ASN A 146 -8.39 10.19 -13.23
N GLN A 147 -8.26 10.77 -12.03
CA GLN A 147 -6.96 11.11 -11.44
C GLN A 147 -6.04 9.89 -11.27
N TYR A 148 -6.61 8.70 -11.01
CA TYR A 148 -5.81 7.47 -10.85
C TYR A 148 -5.13 7.08 -12.16
N ALA A 149 -5.87 7.10 -13.27
CA ALA A 149 -5.31 6.80 -14.59
C ALA A 149 -4.27 7.86 -15.00
N GLN A 150 -4.54 9.15 -14.75
CA GLN A 150 -3.61 10.24 -15.04
C GLN A 150 -2.29 10.12 -14.24
N LEU A 151 -2.37 9.77 -12.97
CA LEU A 151 -1.19 9.55 -12.15
C LEU A 151 -0.44 8.28 -12.57
N ALA A 152 -1.14 7.19 -12.84
CA ALA A 152 -0.54 5.95 -13.32
C ALA A 152 0.19 6.15 -14.65
N GLU A 153 -0.41 6.85 -15.60
CA GLU A 153 0.21 7.20 -16.89
C GLU A 153 1.45 8.09 -16.69
N LYS A 154 1.31 9.16 -15.89
CA LYS A 154 2.40 10.11 -15.63
C LYS A 154 3.64 9.45 -15.04
N TYR A 155 3.46 8.51 -14.11
CA TYR A 155 4.56 7.83 -13.41
C TYR A 155 4.83 6.44 -13.95
N GLN A 156 4.17 6.03 -15.05
CA GLN A 156 4.32 4.72 -15.70
C GLN A 156 4.09 3.56 -14.72
N LEU A 157 3.02 3.68 -13.90
CA LEU A 157 2.67 2.69 -12.88
C LEU A 157 1.64 1.70 -13.39
N PRO A 158 1.72 0.42 -12.97
CA PRO A 158 0.59 -0.48 -13.09
C PRO A 158 -0.63 0.07 -12.35
N LEU A 159 -1.81 -0.06 -12.95
CA LEU A 159 -3.09 0.41 -12.40
C LEU A 159 -4.09 -0.75 -12.36
N VAL A 160 -4.71 -0.95 -11.21
CA VAL A 160 -6.00 -1.63 -11.09
C VAL A 160 -7.06 -0.54 -11.22
N PRO A 161 -7.85 -0.46 -12.31
CA PRO A 161 -8.71 0.69 -12.58
C PRO A 161 -9.77 0.92 -11.49
N PHE A 162 -10.35 -0.15 -10.98
CA PHE A 162 -11.34 -0.10 -9.90
C PHE A 162 -11.24 -1.35 -9.01
N LEU A 163 -10.99 -1.14 -7.72
CA LEU A 163 -10.83 -2.24 -6.75
C LEU A 163 -12.05 -3.15 -6.67
N LEU A 164 -13.24 -2.58 -6.72
CA LEU A 164 -14.51 -3.28 -6.54
C LEU A 164 -15.19 -3.64 -7.87
N GLU A 165 -14.42 -3.74 -8.96
CA GLU A 165 -14.95 -4.16 -10.26
C GLU A 165 -15.60 -5.55 -10.14
N GLY A 166 -16.85 -5.67 -10.59
CA GLY A 166 -17.62 -6.92 -10.49
C GLY A 166 -18.15 -7.25 -9.08
N VAL A 167 -17.85 -6.43 -8.07
CA VAL A 167 -18.31 -6.61 -6.68
C VAL A 167 -19.30 -5.53 -6.29
N ALA A 168 -18.99 -4.26 -6.54
CA ALA A 168 -19.86 -3.15 -6.22
C ALA A 168 -21.10 -3.14 -7.14
N GLY A 169 -22.28 -2.96 -6.54
CA GLY A 169 -23.56 -2.90 -7.27
C GLY A 169 -24.21 -4.25 -7.54
N ASN A 170 -23.60 -5.36 -7.21
CA ASN A 170 -24.24 -6.65 -7.19
C ASN A 170 -25.02 -6.80 -5.88
N ASN A 171 -26.32 -6.56 -5.94
CA ASN A 171 -27.23 -6.97 -4.86
C ASN A 171 -27.35 -8.50 -4.93
N ALA A 172 -26.56 -9.20 -4.12
CA ALA A 172 -26.74 -10.61 -3.87
C ALA A 172 -27.82 -10.82 -2.83
#